data_c06c1f6f6a5cf21dbfd64f4344a75ba8
#
_entry.id   c06c1f6f6a5cf21dbfd64f4344a75ba8
#
_cell.length_a   1.000
_cell.length_b   1.000
_cell.length_c   1.000
_cell.angle_alpha   90.00
_cell.angle_beta   90.00
_cell.angle_gamma   90.00
#
_symmetry.space_group_name_H-M   'P 1'
#
loop_
_entity.id
_entity.type
_entity.pdbx_description
1 polymer ?
#
loop_
_entity_poly.entity_id
_entity_poly.type
_entity_poly.pdbx_seq_one_letter_code
_entity_poly.pdbx_strand_id
1 'polypeptide(L)'
;KIDVIALSVAQLPVAMGAKALAKVDDLPGYGDAIHQIQNVDTQGYAVAFWGNQTGFAYDPQQMGDRALPQTLEQLQSFIDANPKKFGYNDPNNGGAGEAFIQRIVTTQGDTFNSEAESVDPAVVKNWQKGWQWFAANKDKITRTASGADSLTRLNDGELMLTPSWEDHLVGLQKTGAINSRLKFYVPEFGMPGGGNIAAIAANSPHPAASRLFLNWLIQPETQHALSKVFGSTPMNKQLRPDLNEIPEPTVKFYGKAYSTQLKKDFVREVMMQ
;
A
#
# COMPACT_ATOMS: atom_id res chain seq x y z
N LYS A 1 -19.75 12.54 18.09
CA LYS A 1 -19.27 11.41 18.88
C LYS A 1 -18.92 10.29 17.91
N ILE A 2 -17.82 9.60 18.15
CA ILE A 2 -17.29 8.52 17.29
C ILE A 2 -17.26 7.25 18.15
N ASP A 3 -17.69 6.13 17.58
CA ASP A 3 -17.66 4.82 18.23
C ASP A 3 -16.48 3.99 17.76
N VAL A 4 -16.38 3.78 16.45
CA VAL A 4 -15.33 2.98 15.80
C VAL A 4 -14.53 3.88 14.86
N ILE A 5 -13.24 3.66 14.82
CA ILE A 5 -12.29 4.42 13.99
C ILE A 5 -11.53 3.42 13.12
N ALA A 6 -11.55 3.64 11.81
CA ALA A 6 -10.62 2.97 10.90
C ALA A 6 -9.36 3.83 10.76
N LEU A 7 -8.22 3.23 10.96
CA LEU A 7 -6.91 3.90 10.96
C LEU A 7 -5.96 3.18 9.99
N SER A 8 -5.04 3.94 9.41
CA SER A 8 -3.81 3.34 8.91
C SER A 8 -2.90 2.94 10.08
N VAL A 9 -2.02 1.98 9.86
CA VAL A 9 -1.09 1.50 10.89
C VAL A 9 -0.21 2.65 11.42
N ALA A 10 0.20 3.57 10.56
CA ALA A 10 1.03 4.72 10.94
C ALA A 10 0.33 5.71 11.91
N GLN A 11 -1.00 5.69 11.98
CA GLN A 11 -1.77 6.57 12.89
C GLN A 11 -1.93 5.98 14.29
N LEU A 12 -1.72 4.67 14.46
CA LEU A 12 -1.93 3.98 15.72
C LEU A 12 -1.10 4.52 16.88
N PRO A 13 0.23 4.72 16.76
CA PRO A 13 1.04 5.23 17.86
C PRO A 13 0.57 6.59 18.36
N VAL A 14 0.16 7.48 17.46
CA VAL A 14 -0.37 8.81 17.79
C VAL A 14 -1.67 8.70 18.59
N ALA A 15 -2.60 7.85 18.12
CA ALA A 15 -3.88 7.65 18.79
C ALA A 15 -3.72 7.00 20.18
N MET A 16 -2.77 6.07 20.33
CA MET A 16 -2.41 5.45 21.61
C MET A 16 -1.78 6.46 22.57
N GLY A 17 -0.82 7.24 22.10
CA GLY A 17 -0.18 8.30 22.88
C GLY A 17 -1.16 9.34 23.39
N ALA A 18 -2.17 9.68 22.59
CA ALA A 18 -3.27 10.56 22.98
C ALA A 18 -4.31 9.90 23.91
N LYS A 19 -4.15 8.61 24.25
CA LYS A 19 -5.13 7.82 25.03
C LYS A 19 -6.55 7.84 24.42
N ALA A 20 -6.61 7.91 23.08
CA ALA A 20 -7.86 8.07 22.36
C ALA A 20 -8.60 6.74 22.11
N LEU A 21 -7.97 5.60 22.41
CA LEU A 21 -8.47 4.25 22.08
C LEU A 21 -8.75 3.43 23.33
N ALA A 22 -9.80 2.61 23.26
CA ALA A 22 -10.12 1.59 24.25
C ALA A 22 -9.40 0.27 23.94
N LYS A 23 -9.14 -0.54 24.98
CA LYS A 23 -8.64 -1.91 24.83
C LYS A 23 -9.69 -2.82 24.20
N VAL A 24 -9.24 -3.72 23.31
CA VAL A 24 -10.07 -4.68 22.57
C VAL A 24 -9.52 -6.11 22.60
N ASP A 25 -8.45 -6.33 23.37
CA ASP A 25 -7.76 -7.63 23.50
C ASP A 25 -8.59 -8.74 24.17
N ASP A 26 -9.71 -8.39 24.77
CA ASP A 26 -10.70 -9.31 25.36
C ASP A 26 -11.85 -9.69 24.41
N LEU A 27 -11.80 -9.27 23.13
CA LEU A 27 -12.78 -9.72 22.14
C LEU A 27 -12.64 -11.24 21.92
N PRO A 28 -13.76 -11.99 21.81
CA PRO A 28 -13.70 -13.44 21.62
C PRO A 28 -12.85 -13.90 20.43
N GLY A 29 -12.91 -13.18 19.32
CA GLY A 29 -12.12 -13.48 18.11
C GLY A 29 -10.71 -12.89 18.10
N TYR A 30 -10.29 -12.19 19.15
CA TYR A 30 -9.02 -11.46 19.16
C TYR A 30 -7.79 -12.37 18.95
N GLY A 31 -7.80 -13.58 19.50
CA GLY A 31 -6.70 -14.53 19.38
C GLY A 31 -6.38 -14.95 17.93
N ASP A 32 -7.38 -14.97 17.06
CA ASP A 32 -7.25 -15.32 15.64
C ASP A 32 -7.05 -14.09 14.72
N ALA A 33 -7.21 -12.90 15.27
CA ALA A 33 -6.95 -11.67 14.51
C ALA A 33 -5.44 -11.42 14.35
N ILE A 34 -5.07 -10.70 13.32
CA ILE A 34 -3.69 -10.24 13.12
C ILE A 34 -3.47 -9.01 14.02
N HIS A 35 -2.41 -9.06 14.83
CA HIS A 35 -2.06 -8.02 15.80
C HIS A 35 -0.83 -7.21 15.44
N GLN A 36 -0.04 -7.72 14.52
CA GLN A 36 1.18 -7.08 14.07
C GLN A 36 1.11 -6.83 12.58
N ILE A 37 1.25 -5.57 12.17
CA ILE A 37 1.19 -5.15 10.77
C ILE A 37 2.35 -4.21 10.52
N GLN A 38 3.18 -4.50 9.51
CA GLN A 38 4.36 -3.69 9.18
C GLN A 38 5.27 -3.44 10.40
N ASN A 39 5.47 -4.46 11.23
CA ASN A 39 6.23 -4.36 12.48
C ASN A 39 5.63 -3.41 13.54
N VAL A 40 4.38 -3.00 13.38
CA VAL A 40 3.63 -2.26 14.40
C VAL A 40 2.72 -3.22 15.15
N ASP A 41 2.98 -3.38 16.44
CA ASP A 41 2.11 -4.13 17.35
C ASP A 41 0.91 -3.27 17.75
N THR A 42 -0.30 -3.81 17.61
CA THR A 42 -1.53 -3.11 18.01
C THR A 42 -1.70 -3.00 19.52
N GLN A 43 -0.91 -3.75 20.29
CA GLN A 43 -0.89 -3.73 21.77
C GLN A 43 -2.28 -3.85 22.42
N GLY A 44 -3.21 -4.53 21.77
CA GLY A 44 -4.57 -4.69 22.25
C GLY A 44 -5.50 -3.48 22.06
N TYR A 45 -5.08 -2.44 21.33
CA TYR A 45 -5.90 -1.25 21.08
C TYR A 45 -6.63 -1.27 19.73
N ALA A 46 -6.26 -2.18 18.84
CA ALA A 46 -6.87 -2.28 17.53
C ALA A 46 -6.80 -3.71 16.99
N VAL A 47 -7.59 -3.97 15.97
CA VAL A 47 -7.58 -5.21 15.19
C VAL A 47 -7.39 -4.90 13.72
N ALA A 48 -6.60 -5.70 13.02
CA ALA A 48 -6.50 -5.61 11.58
C ALA A 48 -7.79 -6.16 10.93
N PHE A 49 -8.29 -5.48 9.92
CA PHE A 49 -9.49 -5.91 9.22
C PHE A 49 -9.40 -5.85 7.70
N TRP A 50 -8.42 -5.15 7.18
CA TRP A 50 -8.25 -4.95 5.75
C TRP A 50 -6.77 -5.03 5.41
N GLY A 51 -6.35 -6.12 4.77
CA GLY A 51 -5.02 -6.24 4.21
C GLY A 51 -4.99 -5.70 2.79
N ASN A 52 -3.96 -4.93 2.46
CA ASN A 52 -3.71 -4.46 1.12
C ASN A 52 -2.21 -4.45 0.80
N GLN A 53 -1.90 -4.57 -0.48
CA GLN A 53 -0.53 -4.61 -0.98
C GLN A 53 -0.42 -3.80 -2.26
N THR A 54 0.64 -3.00 -2.38
CA THR A 54 1.04 -2.45 -3.66
C THR A 54 2.00 -3.39 -4.37
N GLY A 55 1.97 -3.35 -5.66
CA GLY A 55 2.82 -4.12 -6.55
C GLY A 55 2.68 -3.57 -7.96
N PHE A 56 2.84 -4.44 -8.93
CA PHE A 56 2.63 -4.09 -10.33
C PHE A 56 1.43 -4.85 -10.90
N ALA A 57 0.53 -4.10 -11.52
CA ALA A 57 -0.47 -4.65 -12.44
C ALA A 57 0.11 -4.71 -13.84
N TYR A 58 -0.20 -5.77 -14.58
CA TYR A 58 0.28 -5.96 -15.94
C TYR A 58 -0.75 -6.64 -16.84
N ASP A 59 -0.58 -6.46 -18.14
CA ASP A 59 -1.36 -7.16 -19.15
C ASP A 59 -0.58 -8.35 -19.71
N PRO A 60 -0.94 -9.61 -19.38
CA PRO A 60 -0.24 -10.79 -19.87
C PRO A 60 -0.21 -10.90 -21.40
N GLN A 61 -1.23 -10.41 -22.10
CA GLN A 61 -1.26 -10.45 -23.56
C GLN A 61 -0.20 -9.52 -24.16
N GLN A 62 -0.01 -8.33 -23.57
CA GLN A 62 0.99 -7.40 -24.03
C GLN A 62 2.42 -7.78 -23.56
N MET A 63 2.51 -8.35 -22.37
CA MET A 63 3.80 -8.88 -21.88
C MET A 63 4.29 -10.04 -22.76
N GLY A 64 3.39 -10.91 -23.23
CA GLY A 64 3.79 -12.11 -23.97
C GLY A 64 4.79 -12.94 -23.17
N ASP A 65 5.87 -13.37 -23.81
CA ASP A 65 6.92 -14.18 -23.17
C ASP A 65 7.97 -13.36 -22.41
N ARG A 66 7.78 -12.03 -22.25
CA ARG A 66 8.70 -11.18 -21.50
C ARG A 66 8.64 -11.51 -20.03
N ALA A 67 9.81 -11.62 -19.40
CA ALA A 67 9.91 -11.77 -17.96
C ALA A 67 9.37 -10.51 -17.25
N LEU A 68 8.64 -10.73 -16.15
CA LEU A 68 8.20 -9.64 -15.27
C LEU A 68 9.42 -9.08 -14.51
N PRO A 69 9.64 -7.76 -14.51
CA PRO A 69 10.74 -7.15 -13.78
C PRO A 69 10.67 -7.45 -12.28
N GLN A 70 11.72 -8.04 -11.71
CA GLN A 70 11.83 -8.38 -10.29
C GLN A 70 12.80 -7.44 -9.56
N THR A 71 13.76 -6.86 -10.28
CA THR A 71 14.74 -5.88 -9.75
C THR A 71 14.57 -4.54 -10.44
N LEU A 72 15.17 -3.50 -9.87
CA LEU A 72 15.11 -2.17 -10.46
C LEU A 72 15.91 -2.08 -11.78
N GLU A 73 16.97 -2.86 -11.91
CA GLU A 73 17.75 -2.99 -13.14
C GLU A 73 16.92 -3.66 -14.24
N GLN A 74 16.14 -4.69 -13.89
CA GLN A 74 15.22 -5.33 -14.83
C GLN A 74 14.09 -4.38 -15.22
N LEU A 75 13.56 -3.59 -14.27
CA LEU A 75 12.57 -2.55 -14.57
C LEU A 75 13.14 -1.50 -15.52
N GLN A 76 14.38 -1.04 -15.30
CA GLN A 76 15.05 -0.10 -16.20
C GLN A 76 15.21 -0.71 -17.59
N SER A 77 15.63 -1.96 -17.68
CA SER A 77 15.78 -2.66 -18.97
C SER A 77 14.43 -2.81 -19.69
N PHE A 78 13.36 -3.08 -18.95
CA PHE A 78 12.00 -3.11 -19.49
C PHE A 78 11.57 -1.75 -20.04
N ILE A 79 11.81 -0.67 -19.30
CA ILE A 79 11.49 0.71 -19.70
C ILE A 79 12.26 1.10 -20.96
N ASP A 80 13.54 0.76 -21.03
CA ASP A 80 14.38 1.06 -22.20
C ASP A 80 13.94 0.31 -23.45
N ALA A 81 13.52 -0.94 -23.29
CA ALA A 81 13.03 -1.78 -24.40
C ALA A 81 11.59 -1.45 -24.84
N ASN A 82 10.78 -0.85 -23.95
CA ASN A 82 9.37 -0.59 -24.18
C ASN A 82 9.01 0.85 -23.78
N PRO A 83 9.50 1.89 -24.49
CA PRO A 83 9.26 3.29 -24.15
C PRO A 83 7.76 3.59 -24.06
N LYS A 84 7.38 4.35 -23.03
CA LYS A 84 5.99 4.73 -22.73
C LYS A 84 5.04 3.58 -22.34
N LYS A 85 5.53 2.35 -22.20
CA LYS A 85 4.72 1.19 -21.80
C LYS A 85 4.72 0.89 -20.30
N PHE A 86 5.60 1.54 -19.54
CA PHE A 86 5.54 1.62 -18.09
C PHE A 86 4.99 2.99 -17.69
N GLY A 87 4.02 3.01 -16.78
CA GLY A 87 3.44 4.24 -16.26
C GLY A 87 3.26 4.18 -14.75
N TYR A 88 3.18 5.33 -14.09
CA TYR A 88 2.87 5.47 -12.67
C TYR A 88 2.04 6.73 -12.42
N ASN A 89 1.19 6.70 -11.40
CA ASN A 89 0.34 7.82 -11.07
C ASN A 89 1.02 8.86 -10.17
N ASP A 90 0.52 10.08 -10.24
CA ASP A 90 0.87 11.16 -9.33
C ASP A 90 0.68 10.70 -7.87
N PRO A 91 1.69 10.84 -7.00
CA PRO A 91 1.62 10.40 -5.60
C PRO A 91 0.61 11.20 -4.75
N ASN A 92 0.19 12.36 -5.22
CA ASN A 92 -0.87 13.14 -4.57
C ASN A 92 -2.28 12.60 -4.87
N ASN A 93 -2.40 11.75 -5.90
CA ASN A 93 -3.66 11.19 -6.39
C ASN A 93 -3.69 9.66 -6.33
N GLY A 94 -2.99 9.07 -5.36
CA GLY A 94 -3.07 7.63 -5.10
C GLY A 94 -1.79 7.01 -4.59
N GLY A 95 -1.96 6.15 -3.59
CA GLY A 95 -0.85 5.53 -2.84
C GLY A 95 0.03 4.58 -3.65
N ALA A 96 -0.45 4.03 -4.78
CA ALA A 96 0.38 3.16 -5.63
C ALA A 96 1.54 3.93 -6.27
N GLY A 97 1.29 5.17 -6.73
CA GLY A 97 2.34 6.06 -7.23
C GLY A 97 3.31 6.47 -6.13
N GLU A 98 2.79 6.83 -4.94
CA GLU A 98 3.62 7.13 -3.77
C GLU A 98 4.53 5.94 -3.41
N ALA A 99 3.96 4.73 -3.37
CA ALA A 99 4.69 3.50 -3.10
C ALA A 99 5.85 3.27 -4.07
N PHE A 100 5.59 3.43 -5.35
CA PHE A 100 6.63 3.29 -6.38
C PHE A 100 7.73 4.36 -6.24
N ILE A 101 7.34 5.62 -6.08
CA ILE A 101 8.29 6.72 -5.92
C ILE A 101 9.14 6.52 -4.67
N GLN A 102 8.54 6.12 -3.55
CA GLN A 102 9.26 5.76 -2.34
C GLN A 102 10.34 4.71 -2.62
N ARG A 103 10.02 3.66 -3.39
CA ARG A 103 10.99 2.61 -3.71
C ARG A 103 12.14 3.11 -4.56
N ILE A 104 11.88 3.97 -5.54
CA ILE A 104 12.95 4.54 -6.38
C ILE A 104 13.89 5.43 -5.55
N VAL A 105 13.37 6.27 -4.67
CA VAL A 105 14.23 7.18 -3.87
C VAL A 105 14.95 6.47 -2.73
N THR A 106 14.44 5.34 -2.23
CA THR A 106 15.04 4.57 -1.12
C THR A 106 15.97 3.43 -1.54
N THR A 107 16.21 3.22 -2.80
CA THR A 107 17.02 2.09 -3.31
C THR A 107 18.48 2.08 -2.89
N GLN A 108 18.92 3.05 -2.13
CA GLN A 108 20.33 3.20 -1.74
C GLN A 108 20.66 2.59 -0.37
N GLY A 109 19.76 1.81 0.22
CA GLY A 109 20.04 1.07 1.46
C GLY A 109 20.02 1.90 2.73
N ASP A 110 19.41 3.08 2.69
CA ASP A 110 19.31 3.95 3.85
C ASP A 110 18.38 3.34 4.91
N THR A 111 18.94 3.03 6.07
CA THR A 111 18.17 2.70 7.26
C THR A 111 17.93 3.98 8.06
N PHE A 112 16.68 4.38 8.19
CA PHE A 112 16.28 5.54 8.99
C PHE A 112 14.91 5.29 9.63
N ASN A 113 14.59 6.07 10.67
CA ASN A 113 13.26 6.03 11.27
C ASN A 113 12.26 6.76 10.36
N SER A 114 11.64 6.03 9.45
CA SER A 114 10.66 6.57 8.50
C SER A 114 9.38 7.12 9.14
N GLU A 115 9.16 6.86 10.43
CA GLU A 115 8.01 7.32 11.21
C GLU A 115 8.32 8.49 12.13
N ALA A 116 9.53 9.03 12.08
CA ALA A 116 9.86 10.23 12.84
C ALA A 116 8.89 11.38 12.54
N GLU A 117 8.61 12.20 13.54
CA GLU A 117 7.71 13.36 13.41
C GLU A 117 8.27 14.46 12.50
N SER A 118 9.59 14.45 12.28
CA SER A 118 10.29 15.36 11.37
C SER A 118 11.28 14.60 10.48
N VAL A 119 11.50 15.11 9.28
CA VAL A 119 12.46 14.53 8.35
C VAL A 119 13.90 14.88 8.73
N ASP A 120 14.81 13.93 8.58
CA ASP A 120 16.25 14.16 8.62
C ASP A 120 16.70 14.71 7.25
N PRO A 121 17.29 15.92 7.19
CA PRO A 121 17.78 16.50 5.93
C PRO A 121 18.83 15.64 5.23
N ALA A 122 19.62 14.87 5.97
CA ALA A 122 20.61 13.96 5.40
C ALA A 122 19.96 12.81 4.62
N VAL A 123 18.87 12.25 5.17
CA VAL A 123 18.07 11.22 4.49
C VAL A 123 17.46 11.77 3.21
N VAL A 124 16.81 12.94 3.30
CA VAL A 124 16.16 13.57 2.13
C VAL A 124 17.18 13.92 1.04
N LYS A 125 18.41 14.31 1.40
CA LYS A 125 19.49 14.55 0.46
C LYS A 125 19.85 13.29 -0.34
N ASN A 126 19.79 12.11 0.26
CA ASN A 126 20.08 10.84 -0.42
C ASN A 126 19.06 10.51 -1.52
N TRP A 127 17.84 11.05 -1.44
CA TRP A 127 16.81 10.87 -2.47
C TRP A 127 17.17 11.47 -3.82
N GLN A 128 18.19 12.32 -3.88
CA GLN A 128 18.62 12.99 -5.12
C GLN A 128 18.89 12.01 -6.27
N LYS A 129 19.46 10.84 -5.97
CA LYS A 129 19.70 9.80 -6.99
C LYS A 129 18.40 9.26 -7.59
N GLY A 130 17.38 9.10 -6.76
CA GLY A 130 16.06 8.70 -7.24
C GLY A 130 15.40 9.78 -8.11
N TRP A 131 15.54 11.04 -7.76
CA TRP A 131 15.05 12.15 -8.59
C TRP A 131 15.77 12.22 -9.93
N GLN A 132 17.08 11.99 -9.94
CA GLN A 132 17.86 11.89 -11.18
C GLN A 132 17.40 10.72 -12.06
N TRP A 133 17.01 9.60 -11.45
CA TRP A 133 16.43 8.47 -12.19
C TRP A 133 15.11 8.87 -12.89
N PHE A 134 14.22 9.60 -12.22
CA PHE A 134 12.99 10.11 -12.85
C PHE A 134 13.30 11.09 -13.99
N ALA A 135 14.25 12.00 -13.80
CA ALA A 135 14.66 12.95 -14.83
C ALA A 135 15.24 12.24 -16.08
N ALA A 136 16.07 11.22 -15.87
CA ALA A 136 16.66 10.43 -16.96
C ALA A 136 15.62 9.61 -17.74
N ASN A 137 14.49 9.28 -17.12
CA ASN A 137 13.44 8.45 -17.71
C ASN A 137 12.18 9.24 -18.11
N LYS A 138 12.16 10.58 -17.99
CA LYS A 138 10.94 11.39 -18.21
C LYS A 138 10.28 11.17 -19.58
N ASP A 139 11.09 10.93 -20.62
CA ASP A 139 10.59 10.70 -21.98
C ASP A 139 10.24 9.22 -22.26
N LYS A 140 10.61 8.31 -21.36
CA LYS A 140 10.42 6.86 -21.50
C LYS A 140 9.26 6.32 -20.65
N ILE A 141 8.84 7.06 -19.63
CA ILE A 141 7.79 6.66 -18.69
C ILE A 141 6.53 7.53 -18.90
N THR A 142 5.36 6.94 -18.73
CA THR A 142 4.08 7.65 -18.75
C THR A 142 3.67 8.04 -17.34
N ARG A 143 3.39 9.33 -17.10
CA ARG A 143 2.72 9.76 -15.86
C ARG A 143 1.21 9.74 -16.07
N THR A 144 0.50 9.22 -15.11
CA THR A 144 -0.96 9.13 -15.11
C THR A 144 -1.55 9.99 -14.00
N ALA A 145 -2.80 10.37 -14.12
CA ALA A 145 -3.44 11.30 -13.19
C ALA A 145 -3.76 10.64 -11.83
N SER A 146 -4.08 9.34 -11.84
CA SER A 146 -4.48 8.59 -10.64
C SER A 146 -4.22 7.10 -10.83
N GLY A 147 -4.36 6.33 -9.74
CA GLY A 147 -4.27 4.86 -9.83
C GLY A 147 -5.36 4.25 -10.72
N ALA A 148 -6.56 4.83 -10.74
CA ALA A 148 -7.63 4.41 -11.65
C ALA A 148 -7.28 4.70 -13.11
N ASP A 149 -6.72 5.88 -13.41
CA ASP A 149 -6.24 6.22 -14.76
C ASP A 149 -5.14 5.26 -15.22
N SER A 150 -4.20 4.91 -14.34
CA SER A 150 -3.18 3.90 -14.63
C SER A 150 -3.78 2.56 -15.05
N LEU A 151 -4.76 2.06 -14.30
CA LEU A 151 -5.42 0.78 -14.56
C LEU A 151 -6.28 0.82 -15.84
N THR A 152 -6.92 1.95 -16.12
CA THR A 152 -7.67 2.16 -17.37
C THR A 152 -6.72 2.11 -18.57
N ARG A 153 -5.60 2.82 -18.53
CA ARG A 153 -4.59 2.81 -19.61
C ARG A 153 -3.93 1.43 -19.80
N LEU A 154 -3.75 0.69 -18.71
CA LEU A 154 -3.30 -0.70 -18.78
C LEU A 154 -4.35 -1.58 -19.47
N ASN A 155 -5.63 -1.43 -19.10
CA ASN A 155 -6.74 -2.15 -19.72
C ASN A 155 -6.87 -1.88 -21.24
N ASP A 156 -6.66 -0.63 -21.63
CA ASP A 156 -6.79 -0.16 -23.02
C ASP A 156 -5.53 -0.43 -23.85
N GLY A 157 -4.48 -1.00 -23.25
CA GLY A 157 -3.25 -1.38 -23.94
C GLY A 157 -2.28 -0.23 -24.19
N GLU A 158 -2.53 0.94 -23.62
CA GLU A 158 -1.56 2.05 -23.64
C GLU A 158 -0.35 1.72 -22.78
N LEU A 159 -0.54 1.08 -21.62
CA LEU A 159 0.50 0.56 -20.75
C LEU A 159 0.58 -0.96 -20.80
N MET A 160 1.74 -1.50 -20.46
CA MET A 160 1.99 -2.93 -20.27
C MET A 160 2.15 -3.26 -18.79
N LEU A 161 2.63 -2.30 -17.98
CA LEU A 161 3.00 -2.44 -16.58
C LEU A 161 2.77 -1.12 -15.83
N THR A 162 2.21 -1.19 -14.63
CA THR A 162 1.97 -0.01 -13.78
C THR A 162 1.91 -0.39 -12.29
N PRO A 163 2.41 0.45 -11.37
CA PRO A 163 2.13 0.29 -9.95
C PRO A 163 0.63 0.31 -9.68
N SER A 164 0.17 -0.57 -8.80
CA SER A 164 -1.23 -0.66 -8.40
C SER A 164 -1.37 -1.19 -6.97
N TRP A 165 -2.51 -0.92 -6.35
CA TRP A 165 -3.02 -1.70 -5.24
C TRP A 165 -3.69 -2.97 -5.78
N GLU A 166 -3.47 -4.11 -5.13
CA GLU A 166 -4.10 -5.37 -5.50
C GLU A 166 -5.63 -5.31 -5.36
N ASP A 167 -6.11 -4.81 -4.22
CA ASP A 167 -7.54 -4.66 -3.94
C ASP A 167 -8.24 -3.69 -4.90
N HIS A 168 -7.56 -2.64 -5.36
CA HIS A 168 -8.09 -1.73 -6.36
C HIS A 168 -8.25 -2.41 -7.72
N LEU A 169 -7.23 -3.15 -8.19
CA LEU A 169 -7.30 -3.94 -9.41
C LEU A 169 -8.47 -4.95 -9.35
N VAL A 170 -8.53 -5.74 -8.28
CA VAL A 170 -9.57 -6.76 -8.09
C VAL A 170 -10.96 -6.13 -8.01
N GLY A 171 -11.11 -5.01 -7.31
CA GLY A 171 -12.37 -4.27 -7.20
C GLY A 171 -12.90 -3.81 -8.55
N LEU A 172 -12.04 -3.22 -9.40
CA LEU A 172 -12.41 -2.78 -10.74
C LEU A 172 -12.73 -3.96 -11.67
N GLN A 173 -12.03 -5.09 -11.54
CA GLN A 173 -12.34 -6.31 -12.29
C GLN A 173 -13.71 -6.88 -11.92
N LYS A 174 -14.05 -6.91 -10.63
CA LYS A 174 -15.34 -7.42 -10.13
C LYS A 174 -16.53 -6.57 -10.58
N THR A 175 -16.33 -5.27 -10.72
CA THR A 175 -17.37 -4.37 -11.26
C THR A 175 -17.44 -4.39 -12.78
N GLY A 176 -16.53 -5.08 -13.45
CA GLY A 176 -16.45 -5.10 -14.92
C GLY A 176 -15.88 -3.83 -15.53
N ALA A 177 -15.31 -2.93 -14.71
CA ALA A 177 -14.72 -1.68 -15.19
C ALA A 177 -13.42 -1.91 -15.97
N ILE A 178 -12.67 -2.97 -15.62
CA ILE A 178 -11.48 -3.43 -16.35
C ILE A 178 -11.51 -4.95 -16.54
N ASN A 179 -10.74 -5.42 -17.51
CA ASN A 179 -10.73 -6.82 -17.90
C ASN A 179 -10.07 -7.73 -16.85
N SER A 180 -10.66 -8.90 -16.61
CA SER A 180 -10.14 -9.92 -15.69
C SER A 180 -8.83 -10.57 -16.12
N ARG A 181 -8.38 -10.35 -17.38
CA ARG A 181 -7.08 -10.86 -17.87
C ARG A 181 -5.90 -10.18 -17.18
N LEU A 182 -6.07 -8.93 -16.72
CA LEU A 182 -5.02 -8.20 -16.03
C LEU A 182 -4.60 -8.93 -14.76
N LYS A 183 -3.32 -8.95 -14.47
CA LYS A 183 -2.72 -9.68 -13.36
C LYS A 183 -1.93 -8.72 -12.45
N PHE A 184 -1.59 -9.23 -11.29
CA PHE A 184 -0.84 -8.50 -10.27
C PHE A 184 0.33 -9.36 -9.75
N TYR A 185 1.43 -8.71 -9.41
CA TYR A 185 2.53 -9.33 -8.67
C TYR A 185 3.27 -8.30 -7.83
N VAL A 186 3.98 -8.77 -6.81
CA VAL A 186 4.89 -7.95 -6.01
C VAL A 186 6.31 -8.29 -6.46
N PRO A 187 7.10 -7.31 -6.96
CA PRO A 187 8.46 -7.59 -7.41
C PRO A 187 9.39 -7.92 -6.22
N GLU A 188 10.46 -8.67 -6.47
CA GLU A 188 11.42 -9.08 -5.43
C GLU A 188 12.09 -7.89 -4.70
N PHE A 189 12.22 -6.74 -5.35
CA PHE A 189 12.75 -5.55 -4.67
C PHE A 189 11.80 -4.98 -3.60
N GLY A 190 10.59 -5.52 -3.50
CA GLY A 190 9.58 -5.15 -2.51
C GLY A 190 8.83 -3.85 -2.83
N MET A 191 7.54 -3.86 -2.52
CA MET A 191 6.66 -2.69 -2.63
C MET A 191 5.96 -2.43 -1.29
N PRO A 192 5.70 -1.17 -0.95
CA PRO A 192 4.95 -0.84 0.26
C PRO A 192 3.58 -1.51 0.29
N GLY A 193 3.27 -2.07 1.43
CA GLY A 193 1.99 -2.71 1.69
C GLY A 193 1.61 -2.56 3.14
N GLY A 194 0.54 -3.19 3.53
CA GLY A 194 0.09 -3.13 4.90
C GLY A 194 -1.37 -3.50 5.08
N GLY A 195 -2.08 -2.67 5.79
CA GLY A 195 -3.49 -2.86 6.06
C GLY A 195 -4.05 -1.73 6.87
N ASN A 196 -5.35 -1.78 7.03
CA ASN A 196 -6.08 -0.90 7.91
C ASN A 196 -6.47 -1.64 9.18
N ILE A 197 -6.50 -0.91 10.26
CA ILE A 197 -6.90 -1.38 11.58
C ILE A 197 -8.18 -0.68 12.02
N ALA A 198 -8.99 -1.37 12.80
CA ALA A 198 -10.17 -0.82 13.44
C ALA A 198 -9.95 -0.76 14.95
N ALA A 199 -10.37 0.33 15.56
CA ALA A 199 -10.27 0.59 16.99
C ALA A 199 -11.57 1.18 17.53
N ILE A 200 -11.75 1.13 18.84
CA ILE A 200 -12.86 1.76 19.54
C ILE A 200 -12.36 3.04 20.20
N ALA A 201 -13.08 4.14 20.00
CA ALA A 201 -12.79 5.39 20.69
C ALA A 201 -12.93 5.21 22.20
N ALA A 202 -11.96 5.74 22.98
CA ALA A 202 -11.97 5.60 24.44
C ALA A 202 -13.23 6.20 25.09
N ASN A 203 -13.85 7.17 24.42
CA ASN A 203 -15.08 7.84 24.86
C ASN A 203 -16.32 7.44 24.02
N SER A 204 -16.30 6.26 23.43
CA SER A 204 -17.43 5.75 22.65
C SER A 204 -18.71 5.78 23.48
N PRO A 205 -19.80 6.35 22.95
CA PRO A 205 -21.10 6.31 23.63
C PRO A 205 -21.78 4.94 23.60
N HIS A 206 -21.32 4.03 22.70
CA HIS A 206 -21.91 2.71 22.53
C HIS A 206 -20.84 1.59 22.56
N PRO A 207 -20.09 1.43 23.66
CA PRO A 207 -18.95 0.53 23.71
C PRO A 207 -19.30 -0.94 23.47
N ALA A 208 -20.46 -1.39 23.93
CA ALA A 208 -20.90 -2.78 23.70
C ALA A 208 -21.19 -3.08 22.23
N ALA A 209 -21.89 -2.17 21.53
CA ALA A 209 -22.17 -2.31 20.10
C ALA A 209 -20.88 -2.23 19.28
N SER A 210 -19.96 -1.34 19.64
CA SER A 210 -18.63 -1.21 19.01
C SER A 210 -17.84 -2.51 19.13
N ARG A 211 -17.85 -3.16 20.28
CA ARG A 211 -17.18 -4.44 20.52
C ARG A 211 -17.79 -5.57 19.70
N LEU A 212 -19.12 -5.64 19.62
CA LEU A 212 -19.81 -6.60 18.76
C LEU A 212 -19.43 -6.41 17.30
N PHE A 213 -19.40 -5.16 16.83
CA PHE A 213 -18.99 -4.84 15.47
C PHE A 213 -17.54 -5.24 15.18
N LEU A 214 -16.58 -4.86 16.05
CA LEU A 214 -15.19 -5.25 15.85
C LEU A 214 -15.01 -6.76 15.89
N ASN A 215 -15.69 -7.45 16.82
CA ASN A 215 -15.61 -8.90 16.88
C ASN A 215 -16.19 -9.58 15.63
N TRP A 216 -17.29 -9.06 15.08
CA TRP A 216 -17.84 -9.51 13.80
C TRP A 216 -16.86 -9.25 12.64
N LEU A 217 -16.22 -8.09 12.61
CA LEU A 217 -15.32 -7.66 11.53
C LEU A 217 -14.10 -8.59 11.39
N ILE A 218 -13.60 -9.14 12.49
CA ILE A 218 -12.42 -10.02 12.51
C ILE A 218 -12.75 -11.52 12.37
N GLN A 219 -14.04 -11.89 12.31
CA GLN A 219 -14.42 -13.31 12.15
C GLN A 219 -13.96 -13.85 10.79
N PRO A 220 -13.60 -15.15 10.70
CA PRO A 220 -13.18 -15.76 9.44
C PRO A 220 -14.16 -15.57 8.30
N GLU A 221 -15.46 -15.72 8.57
CA GLU A 221 -16.51 -15.58 7.55
C GLU A 221 -16.56 -14.15 6.99
N THR A 222 -16.43 -13.14 7.86
CA THR A 222 -16.43 -11.73 7.47
C THR A 222 -15.17 -11.41 6.66
N GLN A 223 -14.01 -11.87 7.13
CA GLN A 223 -12.75 -11.67 6.44
C GLN A 223 -12.72 -12.37 5.07
N HIS A 224 -13.29 -13.57 4.98
CA HIS A 224 -13.47 -14.26 3.70
C HIS A 224 -14.40 -13.48 2.75
N ALA A 225 -15.51 -12.96 3.27
CA ALA A 225 -16.45 -12.16 2.47
C ALA A 225 -15.80 -10.86 1.95
N LEU A 226 -15.04 -10.15 2.78
CA LEU A 226 -14.29 -8.96 2.38
C LEU A 226 -13.29 -9.27 1.27
N SER A 227 -12.52 -10.34 1.42
CA SER A 227 -11.58 -10.81 0.40
C SER A 227 -12.30 -11.15 -0.92
N LYS A 228 -13.39 -11.89 -0.83
CA LYS A 228 -14.16 -12.31 -2.01
C LYS A 228 -14.80 -11.12 -2.74
N VAL A 229 -15.30 -10.13 -2.01
CA VAL A 229 -16.01 -8.99 -2.60
C VAL A 229 -15.06 -7.89 -3.06
N PHE A 230 -14.04 -7.58 -2.29
CA PHE A 230 -13.19 -6.42 -2.51
C PHE A 230 -11.74 -6.76 -2.87
N GLY A 231 -11.31 -8.03 -2.76
CA GLY A 231 -9.94 -8.42 -3.01
C GLY A 231 -8.94 -8.06 -1.91
N SER A 232 -9.44 -7.71 -0.70
CA SER A 232 -8.58 -7.48 0.45
C SER A 232 -7.91 -8.77 0.91
N THR A 233 -6.69 -8.68 1.42
CA THR A 233 -6.04 -9.82 2.09
C THR A 233 -6.73 -10.09 3.42
N PRO A 234 -7.19 -11.33 3.69
CA PRO A 234 -7.81 -11.65 4.97
C PRO A 234 -6.87 -11.43 6.15
N MET A 235 -7.34 -10.75 7.18
CA MET A 235 -6.60 -10.44 8.40
C MET A 235 -6.99 -11.35 9.57
N ASN A 236 -7.09 -12.64 9.29
CA ASN A 236 -7.41 -13.68 10.26
C ASN A 236 -6.48 -14.88 10.07
N LYS A 237 -5.87 -15.37 11.15
CA LYS A 237 -4.90 -16.46 11.15
C LYS A 237 -5.45 -17.79 10.67
N GLN A 238 -6.75 -18.05 10.86
CA GLN A 238 -7.39 -19.28 10.35
C GLN A 238 -7.45 -19.33 8.83
N LEU A 239 -7.58 -18.17 8.17
CA LEU A 239 -7.58 -18.04 6.71
C LEU A 239 -6.18 -17.93 6.12
N ARG A 240 -5.26 -17.42 6.90
CA ARG A 240 -3.87 -17.15 6.51
C ARG A 240 -2.93 -17.53 7.66
N PRO A 241 -2.74 -18.83 7.92
CA PRO A 241 -1.88 -19.29 9.02
C PRO A 241 -0.39 -18.93 8.81
N ASP A 242 -0.01 -18.62 7.57
CA ASP A 242 1.31 -18.14 7.17
C ASP A 242 1.49 -16.62 7.43
N LEU A 243 0.41 -15.88 7.68
CA LEU A 243 0.46 -14.45 7.97
C LEU A 243 0.61 -14.20 9.47
N ASN A 244 1.79 -14.35 9.99
CA ASN A 244 2.16 -13.64 11.21
C ASN A 244 2.61 -12.20 10.91
N GLU A 245 3.03 -11.95 9.67
CA GLU A 245 3.42 -10.64 9.14
C GLU A 245 2.96 -10.53 7.69
N ILE A 246 2.87 -9.32 7.15
CA ILE A 246 2.63 -9.12 5.73
C ILE A 246 3.78 -9.78 4.95
N PRO A 247 3.45 -10.62 3.94
CA PRO A 247 4.47 -11.44 3.28
C PRO A 247 5.61 -10.60 2.69
N GLU A 248 6.83 -11.06 2.83
CA GLU A 248 7.94 -10.67 1.99
C GLU A 248 7.55 -10.83 0.48
N PRO A 249 7.88 -9.89 -0.38
CA PRO A 249 8.75 -8.72 -0.22
C PRO A 249 8.00 -7.39 0.05
N THR A 250 7.24 -7.32 1.10
CA THR A 250 6.56 -6.09 1.53
C THR A 250 7.51 -5.18 2.29
N VAL A 251 7.46 -3.89 1.99
CA VAL A 251 8.16 -2.84 2.74
C VAL A 251 7.15 -1.90 3.40
N LYS A 252 7.62 -1.12 4.37
CA LYS A 252 6.79 -0.17 5.09
C LYS A 252 6.61 1.12 4.31
N PHE A 253 5.40 1.68 4.32
CA PHE A 253 5.19 3.06 3.87
C PHE A 253 5.90 4.04 4.80
N TYR A 254 6.31 5.17 4.26
CA TYR A 254 6.79 6.28 5.07
C TYR A 254 5.68 6.82 5.99
N GLY A 255 6.06 7.23 7.20
CA GLY A 255 5.22 7.99 8.08
C GLY A 255 4.91 9.38 7.50
N LYS A 256 4.01 10.10 8.16
CA LYS A 256 3.43 11.36 7.66
C LYS A 256 4.47 12.41 7.24
N ALA A 257 5.53 12.61 8.04
CA ALA A 257 6.53 13.63 7.74
C ALA A 257 7.29 13.34 6.44
N TYR A 258 7.80 12.11 6.29
CA TYR A 258 8.52 11.70 5.10
C TYR A 258 7.62 11.55 3.86
N SER A 259 6.38 11.07 4.01
CA SER A 259 5.39 11.03 2.93
C SER A 259 5.07 12.44 2.41
N THR A 260 4.87 13.40 3.31
CA THR A 260 4.64 14.80 2.94
C THR A 260 5.84 15.40 2.20
N GLN A 261 7.05 15.14 2.70
CA GLN A 261 8.28 15.62 2.06
C GLN A 261 8.47 14.99 0.68
N LEU A 262 8.23 13.68 0.55
CA LEU A 262 8.32 12.95 -0.71
C LEU A 262 7.41 13.57 -1.79
N LYS A 263 6.16 13.84 -1.45
CA LYS A 263 5.18 14.46 -2.35
C LYS A 263 5.57 15.87 -2.75
N LYS A 264 6.08 16.66 -1.82
CA LYS A 264 6.59 18.01 -2.08
C LYS A 264 7.79 17.99 -3.02
N ASP A 265 8.73 17.10 -2.75
CA ASP A 265 9.94 16.97 -3.59
C ASP A 265 9.60 16.43 -4.98
N PHE A 266 8.66 15.48 -5.08
CA PHE A 266 8.19 15.00 -6.38
C PHE A 266 7.67 16.15 -7.27
N VAL A 267 6.86 17.03 -6.72
CA VAL A 267 6.37 18.21 -7.48
C VAL A 267 7.54 19.04 -7.97
N ARG A 268 8.49 19.36 -7.10
CA ARG A 268 9.66 20.21 -7.43
C ARG A 268 10.62 19.53 -8.43
N GLU A 269 10.96 18.26 -8.19
CA GLU A 269 12.04 17.56 -8.89
C GLU A 269 11.58 16.84 -10.17
N VAL A 270 10.27 16.55 -10.29
CA VAL A 270 9.74 15.76 -11.40
C VAL A 270 8.68 16.51 -12.21
N MET A 271 7.79 17.25 -11.56
CA MET A 271 6.70 17.91 -12.28
C MET A 271 7.06 19.27 -12.85
N MET A 272 7.97 19.98 -12.19
CA MET A 272 8.38 21.36 -12.58
C MET A 272 9.61 21.41 -13.50
N GLN A 273 10.13 20.24 -13.92
CA GLN A 273 11.29 20.15 -14.83
C GLN A 273 10.90 19.93 -16.29
#